data_1060c3114893b1b5fd413c28a7d1058e
#
_entry.id   1060c3114893b1b5fd413c28a7d1058e
#
_cell.length_a   1.000
_cell.length_b   1.000
_cell.length_c   1.000
_cell.angle_alpha   90.00
_cell.angle_beta   90.00
_cell.angle_gamma   90.00
#
_symmetry.space_group_name_H-M   'P 1'
#
loop_
_entity.id
_entity.type
_entity.pdbx_description
1 polymer ?
#
loop_
_entity_poly.entity_id
_entity_poly.type
_entity_poly.pdbx_seq_one_letter_code
_entity_poly.pdbx_strand_id
1 'polypeptide(L)'
;YVTNTGSRTDVFDAETYEFITCIGTGTWGEGGYQTVHAFDVTASQGAVFIRDKRKLVVVLEQDVQPGSAARVPIYSRSVNLQEAMGTYAVAARNDGFLYVTAQNKNIIYLFDPADIRAGDTGFAPYLVTLGFEKSPQSIAFVGDRLFVTLRVDDKRSELWEISPKNGKLLQDFTDSMVYPEKIAGARHTLLVVDRATQTVKAIGL
;
A
#
# COMPACT_ATOMS: atom_id res chain seq x y z
N TYR A 1 -3.24 1.87 10.93
CA TYR A 1 -4.12 2.26 9.82
C TYR A 1 -4.76 1.01 9.24
N VAL A 2 -6.07 1.03 9.04
CA VAL A 2 -6.82 -0.09 8.47
C VAL A 2 -7.78 0.45 7.41
N THR A 3 -7.59 0.07 6.15
CA THR A 3 -8.53 0.41 5.08
C THR A 3 -9.79 -0.47 5.16
N ASN A 4 -10.94 0.09 4.88
CA ASN A 4 -12.18 -0.65 4.76
C ASN A 4 -12.94 -0.33 3.47
N THR A 5 -13.82 -1.22 3.06
CA THR A 5 -14.63 -1.06 1.85
C THR A 5 -15.66 0.07 1.93
N GLY A 6 -15.84 0.66 3.12
CA GLY A 6 -16.71 1.81 3.36
C GLY A 6 -16.12 3.16 2.97
N SER A 7 -15.11 3.20 2.10
CA SER A 7 -14.48 4.41 1.59
C SER A 7 -13.80 5.25 2.66
N ARG A 8 -13.19 4.60 3.65
CA ARG A 8 -12.40 5.25 4.70
C ARG A 8 -11.22 4.38 5.14
N THR A 9 -10.28 5.02 5.82
CA THR A 9 -9.18 4.35 6.52
C THR A 9 -9.30 4.65 8.00
N ASP A 10 -9.49 3.62 8.80
CA ASP A 10 -9.57 3.74 10.26
C ASP A 10 -8.17 3.83 10.87
N VAL A 11 -8.02 4.69 11.86
CA VAL A 11 -6.78 4.95 12.60
C VAL A 11 -6.94 4.45 14.01
N PHE A 12 -6.02 3.59 14.42
CA PHE A 12 -5.97 3.01 15.77
C PHE A 12 -4.65 3.36 16.43
N ASP A 13 -4.68 3.45 17.75
CA ASP A 13 -3.47 3.47 18.55
C ASP A 13 -2.71 2.14 18.38
N ALA A 14 -1.40 2.21 18.20
CA ALA A 14 -0.59 1.04 17.90
C ALA A 14 -0.29 0.17 19.14
N GLU A 15 -0.45 0.71 20.34
CA GLU A 15 -0.18 0.03 21.60
C GLU A 15 -1.47 -0.49 22.26
N THR A 16 -2.51 0.37 22.29
CA THR A 16 -3.78 0.04 22.97
C THR A 16 -4.82 -0.56 22.03
N TYR A 17 -4.62 -0.42 20.70
CA TYR A 17 -5.58 -0.78 19.64
C TYR A 17 -6.92 -0.04 19.74
N GLU A 18 -6.97 1.04 20.50
CA GLU A 18 -8.16 1.87 20.56
C GLU A 18 -8.33 2.69 19.29
N PHE A 19 -9.58 2.84 18.87
CA PHE A 19 -9.91 3.67 17.71
C PHE A 19 -9.64 5.14 18.03
N ILE A 20 -8.85 5.80 17.20
CA ILE A 20 -8.51 7.23 17.33
C ILE A 20 -9.43 8.08 16.45
N THR A 21 -9.47 7.79 15.15
CA THR A 21 -10.20 8.58 14.15
C THR A 21 -10.29 7.81 12.82
N CYS A 22 -10.84 8.45 11.79
CA CYS A 22 -10.79 7.89 10.43
C CYS A 22 -10.40 8.97 9.41
N ILE A 23 -9.78 8.54 8.33
CA ILE A 23 -9.47 9.34 7.14
C ILE A 23 -10.50 9.01 6.07
N GLY A 24 -11.17 10.03 5.55
CA GLY A 24 -12.27 9.88 4.60
C GLY A 24 -13.64 9.96 5.25
N THR A 25 -14.67 10.22 4.45
CA THR A 25 -16.02 10.53 4.95
C THR A 25 -16.90 9.29 5.09
N GLY A 26 -16.43 8.11 4.67
CA GLY A 26 -17.29 6.92 4.56
C GLY A 26 -18.33 7.01 3.43
N THR A 27 -18.32 8.10 2.66
CA THR A 27 -19.18 8.29 1.50
C THR A 27 -18.36 8.24 0.22
N TRP A 28 -18.93 7.63 -0.80
CA TRP A 28 -18.28 7.55 -2.10
C TRP A 28 -18.23 8.92 -2.75
N GLY A 29 -17.07 9.28 -3.30
CA GLY A 29 -16.90 10.55 -4.00
C GLY A 29 -15.52 10.74 -4.59
N GLU A 30 -15.41 11.72 -5.47
CA GLU A 30 -14.16 12.10 -6.15
C GLU A 30 -13.50 13.35 -5.53
N GLY A 31 -14.04 13.89 -4.44
CA GLY A 31 -13.45 15.01 -3.71
C GLY A 31 -12.06 14.70 -3.16
N GLY A 32 -11.28 15.73 -2.87
CA GLY A 32 -9.87 15.59 -2.49
C GLY A 32 -9.59 14.65 -1.30
N TYR A 33 -10.55 14.49 -0.41
CA TYR A 33 -10.49 13.62 0.78
C TYR A 33 -11.53 12.48 0.76
N GLN A 34 -12.24 12.32 -0.34
CA GLN A 34 -13.16 11.19 -0.54
C GLN A 34 -12.42 10.07 -1.23
N THR A 35 -12.55 8.88 -0.71
CA THR A 35 -12.05 7.66 -1.35
C THR A 35 -13.23 6.91 -1.96
N VAL A 36 -13.05 6.36 -3.15
CA VAL A 36 -14.05 5.51 -3.80
C VAL A 36 -13.91 4.09 -3.26
N HIS A 37 -12.66 3.61 -3.20
CA HIS A 37 -12.30 2.32 -2.59
C HIS A 37 -10.87 2.45 -2.05
N ALA A 38 -10.71 2.49 -0.75
CA ALA A 38 -9.41 2.38 -0.11
C ALA A 38 -8.96 0.92 -0.12
N PHE A 39 -8.00 0.57 -0.97
CA PHE A 39 -7.53 -0.81 -1.13
C PHE A 39 -6.36 -1.14 -0.21
N ASP A 40 -5.52 -0.16 0.08
CA ASP A 40 -4.31 -0.36 0.84
C ASP A 40 -3.83 0.94 1.47
N VAL A 41 -3.03 0.83 2.53
CA VAL A 41 -2.48 1.98 3.25
C VAL A 41 -1.08 1.69 3.74
N THR A 42 -0.22 2.68 3.67
CA THR A 42 1.10 2.67 4.27
C THR A 42 1.44 4.04 4.84
N ALA A 43 2.40 4.10 5.75
CA ALA A 43 2.85 5.36 6.34
C ALA A 43 4.39 5.40 6.37
N SER A 44 4.95 6.57 6.11
CA SER A 44 6.38 6.84 6.24
C SER A 44 6.64 8.34 6.36
N GLN A 45 7.63 8.70 7.16
CA GLN A 45 8.11 10.08 7.31
C GLN A 45 6.99 11.10 7.57
N GLY A 46 6.06 10.77 8.47
CA GLY A 46 4.98 11.66 8.85
C GLY A 46 3.90 11.84 7.78
N ALA A 47 3.82 10.95 6.80
CA ALA A 47 2.76 10.93 5.81
C ALA A 47 2.10 9.55 5.72
N VAL A 48 0.79 9.55 5.54
CA VAL A 48 -0.05 8.37 5.29
C VAL A 48 -0.42 8.36 3.82
N PHE A 49 -0.17 7.24 3.16
CA PHE A 49 -0.46 7.02 1.75
C PHE A 49 -1.58 5.99 1.64
N ILE A 50 -2.71 6.41 1.11
CA ILE A 50 -3.88 5.55 0.94
C ILE A 50 -4.09 5.30 -0.54
N ARG A 51 -4.04 4.05 -0.93
CA ARG A 51 -4.32 3.64 -2.30
C ARG A 51 -5.82 3.54 -2.53
N ASP A 52 -6.32 4.42 -3.37
CA ASP A 52 -7.68 4.41 -3.90
C ASP A 52 -7.70 3.83 -5.32
N LYS A 53 -8.88 3.49 -5.83
CA LYS A 53 -9.10 2.91 -7.16
C LYS A 53 -8.41 3.67 -8.30
N ARG A 54 -8.37 4.99 -8.25
CA ARG A 54 -7.86 5.85 -9.32
C ARG A 54 -6.76 6.80 -8.89
N LYS A 55 -6.51 6.93 -7.60
CA LYS A 55 -5.60 7.94 -7.04
C LYS A 55 -4.86 7.40 -5.83
N LEU A 56 -3.77 8.04 -5.52
CA LEU A 56 -3.09 7.94 -4.25
C LEU A 56 -3.50 9.15 -3.40
N VAL A 57 -4.10 8.91 -2.25
CA VAL A 57 -4.40 9.97 -1.27
C VAL A 57 -3.24 10.07 -0.31
N VAL A 58 -2.72 11.28 -0.12
CA VAL A 58 -1.62 11.56 0.80
C VAL A 58 -2.13 12.46 1.92
N VAL A 59 -1.95 12.03 3.16
CA VAL A 59 -2.35 12.77 4.36
C VAL A 59 -1.14 12.95 5.25
N LEU A 60 -0.91 14.13 5.80
CA LEU A 60 0.14 14.32 6.79
C LEU A 60 -0.35 13.79 8.15
N GLU A 61 0.48 13.02 8.85
CA GLU A 61 0.11 12.44 10.15
C GLU A 61 -0.25 13.52 11.19
N GLN A 62 0.41 14.68 11.14
CA GLN A 62 0.09 15.82 12.00
C GLN A 62 -1.35 16.34 11.82
N ASP A 63 -1.97 16.09 10.67
CA ASP A 63 -3.33 16.53 10.35
C ASP A 63 -4.38 15.48 10.77
N VAL A 64 -3.93 14.31 11.22
CA VAL A 64 -4.79 13.25 11.77
C VAL A 64 -5.09 13.54 13.23
N GLN A 65 -6.22 14.19 13.50
CA GLN A 65 -6.62 14.61 14.85
C GLN A 65 -7.55 13.61 15.53
N PRO A 66 -7.31 13.27 16.81
CA PRO A 66 -8.23 12.44 17.59
C PRO A 66 -9.62 13.07 17.70
N GLY A 67 -10.67 12.26 17.59
CA GLY A 67 -12.06 12.68 17.80
C GLY A 67 -12.70 13.46 16.65
N SER A 68 -11.99 13.75 15.58
CA SER A 68 -12.59 14.30 14.37
C SER A 68 -13.16 13.18 13.51
N ALA A 69 -14.38 12.74 13.81
CA ALA A 69 -15.08 11.87 12.86
C ALA A 69 -15.12 12.53 11.50
N ALA A 70 -14.45 11.95 10.53
CA ALA A 70 -14.56 12.24 9.11
C ALA A 70 -14.11 13.64 8.62
N ARG A 71 -13.39 14.40 9.38
CA ARG A 71 -12.83 15.66 8.90
C ARG A 71 -11.33 15.65 9.03
N VAL A 72 -10.65 14.87 8.21
CA VAL A 72 -9.29 15.23 7.86
C VAL A 72 -9.42 16.25 6.74
N PRO A 73 -9.40 17.49 7.09
CA PRO A 73 -9.38 18.53 6.10
C PRO A 73 -7.93 18.72 5.71
N ILE A 74 -7.75 19.12 4.61
CA ILE A 74 -6.92 20.25 4.27
C ILE A 74 -5.76 19.92 3.36
N TYR A 75 -5.04 18.83 3.47
CA TYR A 75 -3.98 18.51 2.50
C TYR A 75 -3.95 17.02 2.13
N SER A 76 -5.08 16.50 1.73
CA SER A 76 -5.06 15.27 0.95
C SER A 76 -4.69 15.64 -0.47
N ARG A 77 -3.46 15.39 -0.86
CA ARG A 77 -3.07 15.46 -2.26
C ARG A 77 -3.52 14.17 -2.93
N SER A 78 -4.19 14.28 -4.05
CA SER A 78 -4.46 13.12 -4.87
C SER A 78 -3.50 13.11 -6.05
N VAL A 79 -2.63 12.13 -6.07
CA VAL A 79 -1.80 11.83 -7.23
C VAL A 79 -2.63 10.99 -8.18
N ASN A 80 -2.84 11.46 -9.40
CA ASN A 80 -3.55 10.70 -10.41
C ASN A 80 -2.66 9.57 -10.93
N LEU A 81 -3.08 8.34 -10.65
CA LEU A 81 -2.40 7.13 -11.12
C LEU A 81 -3.08 6.58 -12.40
N GLN A 82 -3.57 7.42 -13.30
CA GLN A 82 -4.35 6.98 -14.48
C GLN A 82 -3.68 5.87 -15.28
N GLU A 83 -2.35 5.88 -15.39
CA GLU A 83 -1.62 4.80 -16.03
C GLU A 83 -1.52 3.52 -15.17
N ALA A 84 -1.75 3.65 -13.88
CA ALA A 84 -1.72 2.56 -12.91
C ALA A 84 -3.12 2.03 -12.56
N MET A 85 -4.11 2.15 -13.45
CA MET A 85 -5.43 1.53 -13.28
C MET A 85 -5.25 0.03 -13.05
N GLY A 86 -5.87 -0.49 -11.98
CA GLY A 86 -5.66 -1.86 -11.52
C GLY A 86 -4.52 -2.01 -10.51
N THR A 87 -4.11 -0.94 -9.83
CA THR A 87 -3.18 -1.03 -8.70
C THR A 87 -3.91 -1.49 -7.45
N TYR A 88 -3.26 -2.35 -6.67
CA TYR A 88 -3.89 -2.98 -5.50
C TYR A 88 -3.15 -2.73 -4.20
N ALA A 89 -1.86 -2.40 -4.24
CA ALA A 89 -1.07 -2.25 -3.03
C ALA A 89 -0.07 -1.12 -3.12
N VAL A 90 0.28 -0.59 -1.95
CA VAL A 90 1.25 0.46 -1.75
C VAL A 90 2.13 0.13 -0.55
N ALA A 91 3.43 0.34 -0.67
CA ALA A 91 4.37 0.23 0.44
C ALA A 91 5.36 1.39 0.42
N ALA A 92 5.62 1.97 1.58
CA ALA A 92 6.64 2.99 1.75
C ALA A 92 7.87 2.43 2.42
N ARG A 93 9.05 2.75 1.89
CA ARG A 93 10.33 2.49 2.52
C ARG A 93 10.59 3.53 3.61
N ASN A 94 11.48 3.24 4.56
CA ASN A 94 11.78 4.13 5.69
C ASN A 94 12.29 5.51 5.29
N ASP A 95 12.92 5.66 4.12
CA ASP A 95 13.37 6.94 3.56
C ASP A 95 12.28 7.69 2.78
N GLY A 96 11.07 7.14 2.74
CA GLY A 96 9.89 7.76 2.15
C GLY A 96 9.61 7.37 0.70
N PHE A 97 10.51 6.66 0.01
CA PHE A 97 10.23 6.16 -1.33
C PHE A 97 9.01 5.24 -1.34
N LEU A 98 8.12 5.47 -2.30
CA LEU A 98 6.85 4.79 -2.39
C LEU A 98 6.82 3.82 -3.56
N TYR A 99 6.42 2.60 -3.28
CA TYR A 99 6.25 1.53 -4.25
C TYR A 99 4.76 1.23 -4.44
N VAL A 100 4.29 1.27 -5.68
CA VAL A 100 2.87 1.06 -6.01
C VAL A 100 2.75 -0.04 -7.05
N THR A 101 2.00 -1.10 -6.75
CA THR A 101 1.79 -2.20 -7.71
C THR A 101 0.82 -1.78 -8.82
N ALA A 102 1.11 -2.17 -10.05
CA ALA A 102 0.22 -2.02 -11.20
C ALA A 102 -0.04 -3.40 -11.80
N GLN A 103 -1.08 -4.05 -11.32
CA GLN A 103 -1.39 -5.44 -11.60
C GLN A 103 -1.61 -5.71 -13.09
N ASN A 104 -2.35 -4.85 -13.77
CA ASN A 104 -2.66 -5.00 -15.20
C ASN A 104 -1.47 -4.77 -16.14
N LYS A 105 -0.37 -4.23 -15.62
CA LYS A 105 0.87 -3.99 -16.38
C LYS A 105 2.02 -4.88 -15.93
N ASN A 106 1.82 -5.70 -14.91
CA ASN A 106 2.85 -6.55 -14.30
C ASN A 106 4.09 -5.78 -13.84
N ILE A 107 3.89 -4.57 -13.30
CA ILE A 107 4.98 -3.70 -12.83
C ILE A 107 4.71 -3.15 -11.44
N ILE A 108 5.77 -2.68 -10.79
CA ILE A 108 5.73 -1.83 -9.61
C ILE A 108 6.33 -0.48 -10.01
N TYR A 109 5.61 0.60 -9.75
CA TYR A 109 6.12 1.96 -9.88
C TYR A 109 6.83 2.38 -8.61
N LEU A 110 7.95 3.04 -8.76
CA LEU A 110 8.71 3.69 -7.69
C LEU A 110 8.56 5.21 -7.82
N PHE A 111 8.13 5.87 -6.75
CA PHE A 111 7.98 7.32 -6.68
C PHE A 111 8.92 7.92 -5.65
N ASP A 112 9.44 9.10 -5.96
CA ASP A 112 10.17 9.93 -5.01
C ASP A 112 9.18 10.61 -4.05
N PRO A 113 9.41 10.59 -2.74
CA PRO A 113 8.55 11.27 -1.78
C PRO A 113 8.50 12.79 -2.01
N ALA A 114 9.55 13.40 -2.52
CA ALA A 114 9.56 14.83 -2.82
C ALA A 114 8.55 15.19 -3.92
N ASP A 115 8.48 14.39 -4.98
CA ASP A 115 7.54 14.60 -6.09
C ASP A 115 6.10 14.39 -5.65
N ILE A 116 5.84 13.42 -4.76
CA ILE A 116 4.51 13.15 -4.23
C ILE A 116 4.05 14.25 -3.28
N ARG A 117 4.97 14.80 -2.47
CA ARG A 117 4.65 15.86 -1.49
C ARG A 117 4.56 17.25 -2.11
N ALA A 118 5.34 17.53 -3.13
CA ALA A 118 5.39 18.83 -3.80
C ALA A 118 4.26 19.05 -4.81
N GLY A 119 3.67 17.97 -5.34
CA GLY A 119 2.77 18.03 -6.49
C GLY A 119 1.42 18.64 -6.20
N ASP A 120 1.05 19.65 -6.94
CA ASP A 120 -0.34 20.01 -7.24
C ASP A 120 -0.91 18.94 -8.18
N THR A 121 -2.00 18.31 -7.82
CA THR A 121 -3.01 17.58 -8.63
C THR A 121 -2.58 16.98 -10.00
N GLY A 122 -1.30 16.90 -10.29
CA GLY A 122 -0.73 16.39 -11.52
C GLY A 122 -0.26 14.93 -11.39
N PHE A 123 0.24 14.38 -12.48
CA PHE A 123 0.93 13.10 -12.48
C PHE A 123 2.25 13.24 -11.73
N ALA A 124 2.44 12.47 -10.65
CA ALA A 124 3.77 12.31 -10.11
C ALA A 124 4.59 11.47 -11.10
N PRO A 125 5.75 11.96 -11.55
CA PRO A 125 6.65 11.15 -12.35
C PRO A 125 7.15 9.98 -11.51
N TYR A 126 7.13 8.77 -12.07
CA TYR A 126 7.78 7.63 -11.43
C TYR A 126 9.26 7.61 -11.84
N LEU A 127 10.12 7.26 -10.87
CA LEU A 127 11.55 7.17 -11.11
C LEU A 127 11.94 5.93 -11.92
N VAL A 128 11.33 4.78 -11.56
CA VAL A 128 11.67 3.48 -12.12
C VAL A 128 10.42 2.60 -12.14
N THR A 129 10.35 1.70 -13.10
CA THR A 129 9.41 0.58 -13.12
C THR A 129 10.15 -0.72 -12.88
N LEU A 130 9.63 -1.55 -11.96
CA LEU A 130 10.09 -2.92 -11.76
C LEU A 130 9.13 -3.84 -12.50
N GLY A 131 9.60 -4.49 -13.55
CA GLY A 131 8.79 -5.37 -14.39
C GLY A 131 8.82 -6.83 -13.93
N PHE A 132 7.69 -7.52 -14.09
CA PHE A 132 7.53 -8.93 -13.76
C PHE A 132 6.83 -9.67 -14.89
N GLU A 133 7.03 -10.98 -14.98
CA GLU A 133 6.23 -11.86 -15.86
C GLU A 133 4.83 -12.11 -15.29
N LYS A 134 4.67 -11.93 -13.97
CA LYS A 134 3.47 -12.21 -13.19
C LYS A 134 2.90 -10.93 -12.58
N SER A 135 1.64 -10.97 -12.22
CA SER A 135 0.92 -9.79 -11.71
C SER A 135 1.20 -9.51 -10.23
N PRO A 136 1.82 -8.39 -9.86
CA PRO A 136 2.05 -8.03 -8.46
C PRO A 136 0.74 -7.61 -7.77
N GLN A 137 0.39 -8.29 -6.66
CA GLN A 137 -0.86 -8.07 -5.94
C GLN A 137 -0.69 -7.29 -4.65
N SER A 138 0.28 -7.68 -3.83
CA SER A 138 0.55 -7.04 -2.55
C SER A 138 2.05 -6.81 -2.39
N ILE A 139 2.41 -5.80 -1.61
CA ILE A 139 3.80 -5.37 -1.43
C ILE A 139 3.99 -4.89 0.00
N ALA A 140 5.12 -5.20 0.61
CA ALA A 140 5.45 -4.75 1.96
C ALA A 140 6.95 -4.63 2.17
N PHE A 141 7.35 -3.72 3.04
CA PHE A 141 8.70 -3.67 3.59
C PHE A 141 8.76 -4.29 4.98
N VAL A 142 9.86 -5.02 5.26
CA VAL A 142 10.29 -5.40 6.60
C VAL A 142 11.74 -4.92 6.75
N GLY A 143 11.93 -3.83 7.47
CA GLY A 143 13.18 -3.09 7.39
C GLY A 143 13.43 -2.58 5.97
N ASP A 144 14.60 -2.92 5.40
CA ASP A 144 14.96 -2.55 4.02
C ASP A 144 14.67 -3.67 3.00
N ARG A 145 14.10 -4.78 3.44
CA ARG A 145 13.74 -5.92 2.60
C ARG A 145 12.37 -5.72 2.00
N LEU A 146 12.25 -5.90 0.68
CA LEU A 146 11.01 -5.71 -0.07
C LEU A 146 10.41 -7.05 -0.47
N PHE A 147 9.17 -7.27 -0.07
CA PHE A 147 8.40 -8.49 -0.38
C PHE A 147 7.26 -8.16 -1.31
N VAL A 148 6.94 -9.10 -2.20
CA VAL A 148 5.83 -8.98 -3.15
C VAL A 148 5.12 -10.32 -3.30
N THR A 149 3.78 -10.28 -3.35
CA THR A 149 3.00 -11.42 -3.81
C THR A 149 2.70 -11.26 -5.30
N LEU A 150 2.92 -12.32 -6.05
CA LEU A 150 2.77 -12.36 -7.50
C LEU A 150 1.68 -13.38 -7.87
N ARG A 151 0.62 -12.91 -8.49
CA ARG A 151 -0.44 -13.80 -8.98
C ARG A 151 0.03 -14.55 -10.21
N VAL A 152 -0.04 -15.87 -10.17
CA VAL A 152 0.22 -16.74 -11.29
C VAL A 152 -1.08 -17.05 -12.04
N ASP A 153 -2.11 -17.46 -11.29
CA ASP A 153 -3.46 -17.75 -11.79
C ASP A 153 -4.51 -17.53 -10.68
N ASP A 154 -5.74 -18.01 -10.88
CA ASP A 154 -6.83 -17.84 -9.90
C ASP A 154 -6.71 -18.71 -8.65
N LYS A 155 -5.79 -19.66 -8.64
CA LYS A 155 -5.59 -20.64 -7.55
C LYS A 155 -4.18 -20.62 -6.97
N ARG A 156 -3.25 -19.90 -7.59
CA ARG A 156 -1.85 -19.88 -7.21
C ARG A 156 -1.27 -18.49 -7.26
N SER A 157 -0.55 -18.13 -6.23
CA SER A 157 0.33 -16.97 -6.17
C SER A 157 1.67 -17.35 -5.54
N GLU A 158 2.64 -16.49 -5.70
CA GLU A 158 3.99 -16.66 -5.19
C GLU A 158 4.32 -15.53 -4.23
N LEU A 159 5.23 -15.78 -3.30
CA LEU A 159 5.76 -14.80 -2.36
C LEU A 159 7.26 -14.70 -2.54
N TRP A 160 7.70 -13.54 -3.00
CA TRP A 160 9.10 -13.26 -3.29
C TRP A 160 9.64 -12.12 -2.44
N GLU A 161 10.88 -12.25 -1.99
CA GLU A 161 11.72 -11.11 -1.66
C GLU A 161 12.43 -10.64 -2.93
N ILE A 162 12.37 -9.35 -3.19
CA ILE A 162 12.96 -8.74 -4.39
C ILE A 162 13.90 -7.60 -4.05
N SER A 163 14.83 -7.35 -4.92
CA SER A 163 15.67 -6.15 -4.83
C SER A 163 14.82 -4.89 -5.06
N PRO A 164 14.80 -3.94 -4.12
CA PRO A 164 14.06 -2.69 -4.29
C PRO A 164 14.63 -1.79 -5.40
N LYS A 165 15.85 -2.06 -5.87
CA LYS A 165 16.51 -1.26 -6.93
C LYS A 165 16.09 -1.69 -8.34
N ASN A 166 15.87 -2.98 -8.57
CA ASN A 166 15.70 -3.51 -9.93
C ASN A 166 14.67 -4.65 -10.05
N GLY A 167 13.96 -4.98 -8.97
CA GLY A 167 12.92 -6.02 -8.96
C GLY A 167 13.44 -7.46 -9.08
N LYS A 168 14.76 -7.70 -9.09
CA LYS A 168 15.31 -9.05 -9.20
C LYS A 168 14.92 -9.87 -7.97
N LEU A 169 14.53 -11.12 -8.19
CA LEU A 169 14.30 -12.12 -7.15
C LEU A 169 15.58 -12.29 -6.30
N LEU A 170 15.45 -12.15 -5.00
CA LEU A 170 16.49 -12.43 -4.01
C LEU A 170 16.23 -13.76 -3.30
N GLN A 171 14.98 -14.00 -2.90
CA GLN A 171 14.56 -15.23 -2.24
C GLN A 171 13.09 -15.53 -2.55
N ASP A 172 12.80 -16.83 -2.77
CA ASP A 172 11.46 -17.36 -2.96
C ASP A 172 10.96 -17.98 -1.65
N PHE A 173 9.79 -17.55 -1.19
CA PHE A 173 9.11 -18.05 0.02
C PHE A 173 7.83 -18.83 -0.32
N THR A 174 7.57 -19.11 -1.58
CA THR A 174 6.32 -19.68 -2.08
C THR A 174 6.03 -21.06 -1.46
N ASP A 175 7.03 -21.89 -1.29
CA ASP A 175 6.86 -23.28 -0.80
C ASP A 175 6.22 -23.36 0.58
N SER A 176 6.27 -22.29 1.38
CA SER A 176 5.66 -22.23 2.70
C SER A 176 4.16 -21.88 2.68
N MET A 177 3.59 -21.61 1.50
CA MET A 177 2.25 -21.06 1.31
C MET A 177 1.52 -21.76 0.16
N VAL A 178 0.18 -21.66 0.16
CA VAL A 178 -0.64 -22.16 -0.96
C VAL A 178 -1.08 -21.02 -1.86
N TYR A 179 -1.65 -19.95 -1.26
CA TYR A 179 -2.07 -18.76 -2.01
C TYR A 179 -1.81 -17.51 -1.18
N PRO A 180 -0.55 -17.02 -1.10
CA PRO A 180 -0.25 -15.75 -0.45
C PRO A 180 -0.89 -14.59 -1.23
N GLU A 181 -1.83 -13.87 -0.61
CA GLU A 181 -2.59 -12.81 -1.27
C GLU A 181 -2.20 -11.42 -0.75
N LYS A 182 -2.29 -11.21 0.56
CA LYS A 182 -1.96 -9.95 1.21
C LYS A 182 -0.79 -10.12 2.16
N ILE A 183 0.07 -9.11 2.19
CA ILE A 183 1.23 -9.09 3.08
C ILE A 183 1.31 -7.76 3.82
N ALA A 184 1.85 -7.80 5.03
CA ALA A 184 2.17 -6.63 5.82
C ALA A 184 3.48 -6.85 6.58
N GLY A 185 4.31 -5.82 6.65
CA GLY A 185 5.55 -5.84 7.40
C GLY A 185 5.36 -5.33 8.83
N ALA A 186 5.98 -6.00 9.80
CA ALA A 186 6.00 -5.58 11.20
C ALA A 186 7.37 -5.89 11.81
N ARG A 187 8.15 -4.86 12.13
CA ARG A 187 9.52 -4.97 12.71
C ARG A 187 10.41 -5.99 11.97
N HIS A 188 10.47 -7.23 12.46
CA HIS A 188 11.27 -8.33 11.92
C HIS A 188 10.39 -9.49 11.43
N THR A 189 9.12 -9.21 11.15
CA THR A 189 8.14 -10.24 10.78
C THR A 189 7.37 -9.81 9.56
N LEU A 190 7.24 -10.71 8.60
CA LEU A 190 6.30 -10.57 7.50
C LEU A 190 5.02 -11.36 7.85
N LEU A 191 3.91 -10.65 7.89
CA LEU A 191 2.58 -11.25 8.01
C LEU A 191 2.02 -11.53 6.63
N VAL A 192 1.51 -12.72 6.40
CA VAL A 192 0.99 -13.16 5.11
C VAL A 192 -0.39 -13.77 5.28
N VAL A 193 -1.37 -13.22 4.59
CA VAL A 193 -2.69 -13.84 4.46
C VAL A 193 -2.62 -14.89 3.36
N ASP A 194 -2.76 -16.14 3.75
CA ASP A 194 -2.90 -17.27 2.83
C ASP A 194 -4.38 -17.53 2.57
N ARG A 195 -4.85 -17.11 1.41
CA ARG A 195 -6.26 -17.18 1.03
C ARG A 195 -6.79 -18.60 0.94
N ALA A 196 -5.98 -19.53 0.48
CA ALA A 196 -6.41 -20.92 0.29
C ALA A 196 -6.66 -21.62 1.62
N THR A 197 -5.86 -21.33 2.62
CA THR A 197 -5.99 -21.92 3.97
C THR A 197 -6.78 -21.03 4.93
N GLN A 198 -7.15 -19.81 4.52
CA GLN A 198 -7.83 -18.81 5.35
C GLN A 198 -7.07 -18.52 6.67
N THR A 199 -5.76 -18.49 6.60
CA THR A 199 -4.88 -18.25 7.75
C THR A 199 -3.99 -17.03 7.55
N VAL A 200 -3.53 -16.47 8.66
CA VAL A 200 -2.43 -15.49 8.68
C VAL A 200 -1.19 -16.22 9.19
N LYS A 201 -0.15 -16.21 8.38
CA LYS A 201 1.15 -16.77 8.73
C LYS A 201 2.13 -15.66 9.07
N ALA A 202 2.98 -15.90 10.07
CA ALA A 202 4.06 -15.00 10.45
C ALA A 202 5.39 -15.63 10.04
N ILE A 203 6.19 -14.91 9.25
CA ILE A 203 7.54 -15.31 8.84
C ILE A 203 8.52 -14.42 9.58
N GLY A 204 9.34 -14.98 10.47
CA GLY A 204 10.45 -14.27 11.09
C GLY A 204 11.59 -14.06 10.08
N LEU A 205 12.17 -12.84 10.03
CA LEU A 205 13.15 -12.41 9.04
C LEU A 205 14.44 -11.92 9.67
#